data_73b5b7342f16b98dbe12b8605182acc2
#
_entry.id   73b5b7342f16b98dbe12b8605182acc2
#
_cell.length_a   1.000
_cell.length_b   1.000
_cell.length_c   1.000
_cell.angle_alpha   90.00
_cell.angle_beta   90.00
_cell.angle_gamma   90.00
#
_symmetry.space_group_name_H-M   'P 1'
#
loop_
_entity.id
_entity.type
_entity.pdbx_description
1 polymer ?
#
loop_
_entity_poly.entity_id
_entity_poly.type
_entity_poly.pdbx_seq_one_letter_code
_entity_poly.pdbx_strand_id
1 'polypeptide(L)'
;MSATETPAAPAEAPKGPVIELIPLGQNLARVVLTIANQGSLARFQQELQTLGQHFGRIQQLQQRIQAALTTVERDALIKVAEAEVKDFNEKDGVFVKVWGFSVSAVANRQASFVNTALRLFAVVSEEEAAKAKADKNFKDEQLVVRGDRRLLQTAEIRGLDLVIQFDQFAKVLQARRDAVIQLTELLKRAEKDEDKTRIRTQLDQTLELLNKGNKEMAESVGYSITHNYEVEVLESKFVILLNQEEVNQVRPLIANAQQKAAAAGAAGEAPKIEQKADKKN
;
A
#
# COMPACT_ATOMS: atom_id res chain seq x y z
N MET A 1 18.00 -49.46 39.61
CA MET A 1 18.31 -48.30 38.80
C MET A 1 16.97 -47.81 38.24
N SER A 2 16.38 -46.85 38.87
CA SER A 2 15.08 -46.28 38.46
C SER A 2 15.32 -45.14 37.46
N ALA A 3 14.80 -45.27 36.28
CA ALA A 3 14.80 -44.25 35.28
C ALA A 3 13.77 -43.18 35.64
N THR A 4 14.23 -41.98 35.86
CA THR A 4 13.40 -40.80 36.13
C THR A 4 12.87 -40.28 34.78
N GLU A 5 11.58 -40.48 34.48
CA GLU A 5 10.91 -39.89 33.35
C GLU A 5 10.84 -38.37 33.55
N THR A 6 11.43 -37.63 32.62
CA THR A 6 11.31 -36.17 32.51
C THR A 6 9.91 -35.86 31.99
N PRO A 7 9.11 -35.01 32.65
CA PRO A 7 7.78 -34.67 32.17
C PRO A 7 7.91 -33.87 30.87
N ALA A 8 7.20 -34.35 29.82
CA ALA A 8 7.09 -33.68 28.55
C ALA A 8 6.50 -32.26 28.74
N ALA A 9 7.13 -31.28 28.10
CA ALA A 9 6.64 -29.90 28.10
C ALA A 9 5.22 -29.84 27.55
N PRO A 10 4.33 -29.01 28.11
CA PRO A 10 2.95 -28.89 27.65
C PRO A 10 2.94 -28.41 26.18
N ALA A 11 2.25 -29.16 25.32
CA ALA A 11 2.03 -28.78 23.93
C ALA A 11 1.40 -27.38 23.89
N GLU A 12 2.06 -26.45 23.18
CA GLU A 12 1.48 -25.13 22.93
C GLU A 12 0.09 -25.29 22.28
N ALA A 13 -0.91 -24.67 22.88
CA ALA A 13 -2.26 -24.62 22.33
C ALA A 13 -2.20 -24.02 20.92
N PRO A 14 -2.96 -24.56 19.94
CA PRO A 14 -2.98 -24.05 18.59
C PRO A 14 -3.33 -22.57 18.62
N LYS A 15 -2.40 -21.72 18.20
CA LYS A 15 -2.63 -20.28 18.02
C LYS A 15 -3.74 -20.15 16.99
N GLY A 16 -4.92 -19.69 17.40
CA GLY A 16 -6.03 -19.37 16.48
C GLY A 16 -5.56 -18.41 15.38
N PRO A 17 -6.30 -18.28 14.27
CA PRO A 17 -5.90 -17.43 13.16
C PRO A 17 -5.60 -16.01 13.66
N VAL A 18 -4.37 -15.55 13.46
CA VAL A 18 -3.95 -14.20 13.84
C VAL A 18 -4.66 -13.24 12.88
N ILE A 19 -5.65 -12.51 13.38
CA ILE A 19 -6.31 -11.45 12.61
C ILE A 19 -5.40 -10.23 12.66
N GLU A 20 -4.80 -9.90 11.53
CA GLU A 20 -4.02 -8.67 11.40
C GLU A 20 -4.97 -7.50 11.13
N LEU A 21 -4.85 -6.47 11.98
CA LEU A 21 -5.62 -5.23 11.87
C LEU A 21 -4.68 -4.07 11.61
N ILE A 22 -5.07 -3.19 10.69
CA ILE A 22 -4.30 -1.98 10.38
C ILE A 22 -5.19 -0.73 10.47
N PRO A 23 -4.68 0.38 11.00
CA PRO A 23 -5.37 1.66 10.98
C PRO A 23 -5.29 2.28 9.58
N LEU A 24 -6.43 2.78 9.06
CA LEU A 24 -6.51 3.52 7.81
C LEU A 24 -7.23 4.85 8.06
N GLY A 25 -6.49 5.88 8.40
CA GLY A 25 -7.04 7.15 8.86
C GLY A 25 -7.86 6.96 10.14
N GLN A 26 -9.16 7.27 10.09
CA GLN A 26 -10.07 7.08 11.22
C GLN A 26 -10.71 5.68 11.27
N ASN A 27 -10.48 4.85 10.25
CA ASN A 27 -11.06 3.52 10.14
C ASN A 27 -10.07 2.45 10.57
N LEU A 28 -10.61 1.29 10.95
CA LEU A 28 -9.86 0.08 11.20
C LEU A 28 -10.13 -0.92 10.07
N ALA A 29 -9.09 -1.54 9.55
CA ALA A 29 -9.21 -2.51 8.49
C ALA A 29 -8.60 -3.85 8.90
N ARG A 30 -9.23 -4.95 8.43
CA ARG A 30 -8.71 -6.30 8.56
C ARG A 30 -7.94 -6.66 7.31
N VAL A 31 -6.70 -7.14 7.47
CA VAL A 31 -5.93 -7.71 6.37
C VAL A 31 -6.53 -9.05 5.96
N VAL A 32 -6.84 -9.17 4.69
CA VAL A 32 -7.35 -10.41 4.07
C VAL A 32 -6.20 -11.18 3.44
N LEU A 33 -5.31 -10.46 2.75
CA LEU A 33 -4.21 -11.04 2.01
C LEU A 33 -3.02 -10.09 1.97
N THR A 34 -1.81 -10.63 2.10
CA THR A 34 -0.55 -9.92 1.80
C THR A 34 -0.05 -10.39 0.44
N ILE A 35 0.21 -9.46 -0.46
CA ILE A 35 0.59 -9.69 -1.85
C ILE A 35 2.02 -9.22 -2.03
N ALA A 36 2.91 -10.15 -2.34
CA ALA A 36 4.30 -9.86 -2.65
C ALA A 36 4.43 -9.45 -4.12
N ASN A 37 5.16 -8.36 -4.38
CA ASN A 37 5.51 -7.78 -5.67
C ASN A 37 4.35 -7.25 -6.55
N GLN A 38 4.75 -6.36 -7.44
CA GLN A 38 3.82 -5.65 -8.33
C GLN A 38 3.13 -6.56 -9.36
N GLY A 39 3.81 -7.60 -9.83
CA GLY A 39 3.23 -8.53 -10.81
C GLY A 39 2.08 -9.35 -10.21
N SER A 40 2.27 -9.86 -8.99
CA SER A 40 1.22 -10.55 -8.24
C SER A 40 0.06 -9.63 -7.90
N LEU A 41 0.34 -8.37 -7.56
CA LEU A 41 -0.69 -7.37 -7.29
C LEU A 41 -1.54 -7.09 -8.53
N ALA A 42 -0.90 -6.86 -9.68
CA ALA A 42 -1.62 -6.61 -10.94
C ALA A 42 -2.49 -7.81 -11.35
N ARG A 43 -1.96 -9.02 -11.23
CA ARG A 43 -2.71 -10.26 -11.48
C ARG A 43 -3.91 -10.38 -10.55
N PHE A 44 -3.72 -10.20 -9.25
CA PHE A 44 -4.79 -10.26 -8.27
C PHE A 44 -5.89 -9.23 -8.57
N GLN A 45 -5.52 -7.98 -8.87
CA GLN A 45 -6.47 -6.92 -9.21
C GLN A 45 -7.29 -7.26 -10.46
N GLN A 46 -6.67 -7.80 -11.49
CA GLN A 46 -7.34 -8.23 -12.72
C GLN A 46 -8.32 -9.37 -12.47
N GLU A 47 -7.91 -10.41 -11.72
CA GLU A 47 -8.76 -11.55 -11.39
C GLU A 47 -9.93 -11.12 -10.50
N LEU A 48 -9.69 -10.28 -9.48
CA LEU A 48 -10.72 -9.72 -8.59
C LEU A 48 -11.73 -8.89 -9.37
N GLN A 49 -11.28 -8.03 -10.29
CA GLN A 49 -12.14 -7.22 -11.14
C GLN A 49 -13.04 -8.08 -12.04
N THR A 50 -12.46 -9.11 -12.65
CA THR A 50 -13.20 -10.03 -13.52
C THR A 50 -14.30 -10.74 -12.75
N LEU A 51 -13.99 -11.31 -11.59
CA LEU A 51 -14.96 -11.98 -10.73
C LEU A 51 -16.02 -11.01 -10.17
N GLY A 52 -15.62 -9.78 -9.83
CA GLY A 52 -16.55 -8.73 -9.41
C GLY A 52 -17.58 -8.39 -10.48
N GLN A 53 -17.18 -8.38 -11.77
CA GLN A 53 -18.07 -8.17 -12.91
C GLN A 53 -19.09 -9.34 -13.07
N HIS A 54 -18.63 -10.58 -12.93
CA HIS A 54 -19.53 -11.75 -12.93
C HIS A 54 -20.54 -11.68 -11.77
N PHE A 55 -20.07 -11.37 -10.57
CA PHE A 55 -20.94 -11.21 -9.41
C PHE A 55 -21.99 -10.11 -9.61
N GLY A 56 -21.59 -8.96 -10.15
CA GLY A 56 -22.50 -7.86 -10.49
C GLY A 56 -23.56 -8.28 -11.52
N ARG A 57 -23.18 -9.05 -12.56
CA ARG A 57 -24.15 -9.59 -13.55
C ARG A 57 -25.17 -10.54 -12.89
N ILE A 58 -24.72 -11.41 -12.00
CA ILE A 58 -25.62 -12.31 -11.25
C ILE A 58 -26.66 -11.50 -10.47
N GLN A 59 -26.22 -10.44 -9.76
CA GLN A 59 -27.15 -9.57 -9.03
C GLN A 59 -28.14 -8.87 -9.97
N GLN A 60 -27.69 -8.37 -11.12
CA GLN A 60 -28.57 -7.76 -12.12
C GLN A 60 -29.58 -8.77 -12.69
N LEU A 61 -29.15 -10.00 -12.98
CA LEU A 61 -30.04 -11.05 -13.45
C LEU A 61 -31.09 -11.41 -12.41
N GLN A 62 -30.72 -11.50 -11.13
CA GLN A 62 -31.66 -11.72 -10.01
C GLN A 62 -32.72 -10.63 -9.94
N GLN A 63 -32.34 -9.36 -10.07
CA GLN A 63 -33.27 -8.22 -10.09
C GLN A 63 -34.23 -8.32 -11.31
N ARG A 64 -33.70 -8.66 -12.49
CA ARG A 64 -34.51 -8.82 -13.70
C ARG A 64 -35.48 -10.00 -13.60
N ILE A 65 -35.07 -11.11 -13.01
CA ILE A 65 -35.92 -12.27 -12.73
C ILE A 65 -37.12 -11.88 -11.83
N GLN A 66 -36.84 -11.06 -10.80
CA GLN A 66 -37.89 -10.55 -9.91
C GLN A 66 -38.86 -9.59 -10.60
N ALA A 67 -38.35 -8.80 -11.58
CA ALA A 67 -39.12 -7.81 -12.33
C ALA A 67 -39.82 -8.41 -13.57
N ALA A 68 -39.56 -9.67 -13.96
CA ALA A 68 -40.11 -10.28 -15.16
C ALA A 68 -41.65 -10.42 -15.06
N LEU A 69 -42.33 -9.91 -16.09
CA LEU A 69 -43.80 -9.84 -16.15
C LEU A 69 -44.42 -11.17 -16.64
N THR A 70 -43.67 -11.98 -17.36
CA THR A 70 -44.15 -13.25 -17.91
C THR A 70 -43.32 -14.44 -17.43
N THR A 71 -43.93 -15.62 -17.33
CA THR A 71 -43.23 -16.86 -16.96
C THR A 71 -42.18 -17.23 -17.99
N VAL A 72 -42.45 -17.02 -19.29
CA VAL A 72 -41.50 -17.31 -20.39
C VAL A 72 -40.22 -16.47 -20.27
N GLU A 73 -40.38 -15.18 -20.01
CA GLU A 73 -39.23 -14.27 -19.78
C GLU A 73 -38.45 -14.67 -18.54
N ARG A 74 -39.17 -14.96 -17.43
CA ARG A 74 -38.58 -15.40 -16.17
C ARG A 74 -37.76 -16.68 -16.34
N ASP A 75 -38.29 -17.68 -17.01
CA ASP A 75 -37.61 -18.96 -17.24
C ASP A 75 -36.37 -18.80 -18.11
N ALA A 76 -36.46 -17.94 -19.13
CA ALA A 76 -35.29 -17.61 -19.96
C ALA A 76 -34.18 -16.93 -19.13
N LEU A 77 -34.51 -15.95 -18.28
CA LEU A 77 -33.57 -15.27 -17.39
C LEU A 77 -32.98 -16.23 -16.35
N ILE A 78 -33.74 -17.15 -15.80
CA ILE A 78 -33.26 -18.18 -14.86
C ILE A 78 -32.15 -19.01 -15.50
N LYS A 79 -32.36 -19.50 -16.74
CA LYS A 79 -31.34 -20.28 -17.45
C LYS A 79 -30.03 -19.50 -17.67
N VAL A 80 -30.14 -18.21 -17.98
CA VAL A 80 -28.97 -17.35 -18.15
C VAL A 80 -28.29 -17.16 -16.80
N ALA A 81 -29.04 -16.94 -15.73
CA ALA A 81 -28.48 -16.77 -14.39
C ALA A 81 -27.77 -18.03 -13.88
N GLU A 82 -28.36 -19.22 -14.11
CA GLU A 82 -27.75 -20.52 -13.75
C GLU A 82 -26.40 -20.72 -14.46
N ALA A 83 -26.33 -20.38 -15.77
CA ALA A 83 -25.09 -20.47 -16.52
C ALA A 83 -24.02 -19.50 -15.96
N GLU A 84 -24.40 -18.24 -15.65
CA GLU A 84 -23.49 -17.24 -15.09
C GLU A 84 -23.01 -17.63 -13.66
N VAL A 85 -23.90 -18.17 -12.83
CA VAL A 85 -23.54 -18.68 -11.49
C VAL A 85 -22.57 -19.85 -11.59
N LYS A 86 -22.77 -20.76 -12.53
CA LYS A 86 -21.87 -21.88 -12.75
C LYS A 86 -20.47 -21.40 -13.14
N ASP A 87 -20.39 -20.50 -14.13
CA ASP A 87 -19.10 -19.93 -14.59
C ASP A 87 -18.40 -19.14 -13.47
N PHE A 88 -19.16 -18.34 -12.70
CA PHE A 88 -18.63 -17.65 -11.53
C PHE A 88 -18.05 -18.64 -10.51
N ASN A 89 -18.80 -19.69 -10.13
CA ASN A 89 -18.36 -20.64 -9.12
C ASN A 89 -17.09 -21.40 -9.55
N GLU A 90 -16.98 -21.77 -10.84
CA GLU A 90 -15.78 -22.40 -11.37
C GLU A 90 -14.56 -21.48 -11.27
N LYS A 91 -14.68 -20.22 -11.67
CA LYS A 91 -13.63 -19.21 -11.61
C LYS A 91 -13.28 -18.82 -10.17
N ASP A 92 -14.29 -18.61 -9.31
CA ASP A 92 -14.08 -18.29 -7.90
C ASP A 92 -13.41 -19.46 -7.17
N GLY A 93 -13.75 -20.71 -7.53
CA GLY A 93 -13.06 -21.89 -7.01
C GLY A 93 -11.56 -21.93 -7.37
N VAL A 94 -11.16 -21.46 -8.54
CA VAL A 94 -9.76 -21.29 -8.91
C VAL A 94 -9.13 -20.15 -8.11
N PHE A 95 -9.82 -19.04 -7.99
CA PHE A 95 -9.38 -17.87 -7.22
C PHE A 95 -9.14 -18.22 -5.74
N VAL A 96 -10.04 -18.97 -5.11
CA VAL A 96 -9.89 -19.45 -3.73
C VAL A 96 -8.64 -20.31 -3.56
N LYS A 97 -8.34 -21.19 -4.51
CA LYS A 97 -7.12 -22.03 -4.45
C LYS A 97 -5.83 -21.20 -4.51
N VAL A 98 -5.83 -20.08 -5.23
CA VAL A 98 -4.65 -19.22 -5.39
C VAL A 98 -4.54 -18.20 -4.26
N TRP A 99 -5.67 -17.58 -3.86
CA TRP A 99 -5.67 -16.41 -2.98
C TRP A 99 -6.26 -16.68 -1.59
N GLY A 100 -6.84 -17.85 -1.37
CA GLY A 100 -7.28 -18.30 -0.05
C GLY A 100 -8.65 -17.80 0.42
N PHE A 101 -9.41 -17.05 -0.39
CA PHE A 101 -10.75 -16.58 -0.05
C PHE A 101 -11.63 -16.44 -1.29
N SER A 102 -12.96 -16.46 -1.12
CA SER A 102 -13.95 -16.25 -2.19
C SER A 102 -14.26 -14.77 -2.38
N VAL A 103 -14.43 -14.35 -3.65
CA VAL A 103 -14.85 -12.97 -3.97
C VAL A 103 -16.21 -12.64 -3.39
N SER A 104 -17.13 -13.61 -3.31
CA SER A 104 -18.46 -13.41 -2.72
C SER A 104 -18.37 -12.98 -1.24
N ALA A 105 -17.35 -13.42 -0.50
CA ALA A 105 -17.14 -13.05 0.89
C ALA A 105 -16.77 -11.56 1.08
N VAL A 106 -16.30 -10.90 0.03
CA VAL A 106 -15.83 -9.52 0.07
C VAL A 106 -16.59 -8.58 -0.85
N ALA A 107 -17.43 -9.10 -1.76
CA ALA A 107 -18.11 -8.32 -2.81
C ALA A 107 -19.00 -7.18 -2.29
N ASN A 108 -19.59 -7.35 -1.10
CA ASN A 108 -20.44 -6.35 -0.46
C ASN A 108 -19.70 -5.56 0.65
N ARG A 109 -18.37 -5.64 0.67
CA ARG A 109 -17.54 -5.00 1.67
C ARG A 109 -16.75 -3.85 1.03
N GLN A 110 -16.49 -2.81 1.81
CA GLN A 110 -15.57 -1.78 1.41
C GLN A 110 -14.16 -2.32 1.56
N ALA A 111 -13.52 -2.58 0.42
CA ALA A 111 -12.18 -3.12 0.34
C ALA A 111 -11.21 -2.11 -0.28
N SER A 112 -9.93 -2.21 0.05
CA SER A 112 -8.86 -1.34 -0.46
C SER A 112 -7.54 -2.10 -0.56
N PHE A 113 -6.60 -1.51 -1.31
CA PHE A 113 -5.20 -1.93 -1.35
C PHE A 113 -4.35 -0.93 -0.58
N VAL A 114 -3.45 -1.44 0.22
CA VAL A 114 -2.53 -0.64 1.03
C VAL A 114 -1.11 -1.14 0.80
N ASN A 115 -0.28 -0.31 0.20
CA ASN A 115 1.12 -0.65 0.01
C ASN A 115 1.87 -0.57 1.35
N THR A 116 2.66 -1.59 1.65
CA THR A 116 3.45 -1.68 2.88
C THR A 116 4.95 -1.72 2.62
N ALA A 117 5.35 -1.98 1.37
CA ALA A 117 6.74 -1.83 0.96
C ALA A 117 6.84 -1.33 -0.48
N LEU A 118 7.71 -0.35 -0.70
CA LEU A 118 7.97 0.30 -1.98
C LEU A 118 9.46 0.34 -2.26
N ARG A 119 9.81 0.34 -3.55
CA ARG A 119 11.15 0.65 -4.05
C ARG A 119 11.08 1.82 -4.98
N LEU A 120 11.98 2.78 -4.80
CA LEU A 120 12.04 4.00 -5.59
C LEU A 120 13.19 3.90 -6.59
N PHE A 121 12.90 4.20 -7.84
CA PHE A 121 13.88 4.31 -8.91
C PHE A 121 13.84 5.72 -9.49
N ALA A 122 14.94 6.44 -9.41
CA ALA A 122 15.10 7.70 -10.15
C ALA A 122 15.42 7.39 -11.63
N VAL A 123 14.75 8.07 -12.54
CA VAL A 123 15.13 8.07 -13.95
C VAL A 123 16.37 8.97 -14.10
N VAL A 124 17.48 8.38 -14.49
CA VAL A 124 18.78 9.05 -14.53
C VAL A 124 19.36 9.09 -15.95
N SER A 125 20.18 10.10 -16.21
CA SER A 125 20.96 10.19 -17.42
C SER A 125 22.11 9.17 -17.43
N GLU A 126 22.76 9.01 -18.58
CA GLU A 126 23.94 8.14 -18.71
C GLU A 126 25.09 8.60 -17.84
N GLU A 127 25.28 9.93 -17.75
CA GLU A 127 26.33 10.54 -16.93
C GLU A 127 26.09 10.30 -15.43
N GLU A 128 24.84 10.46 -14.96
CA GLU A 128 24.45 10.17 -13.57
C GLU A 128 24.60 8.69 -13.23
N ALA A 129 24.20 7.80 -14.15
CA ALA A 129 24.40 6.37 -14.01
C ALA A 129 25.89 6.00 -13.93
N ALA A 130 26.73 6.62 -14.73
CA ALA A 130 28.17 6.42 -14.68
C ALA A 130 28.78 6.91 -13.35
N LYS A 131 28.31 8.06 -12.85
CA LYS A 131 28.72 8.57 -11.53
C LYS A 131 28.30 7.65 -10.40
N ALA A 132 27.07 7.10 -10.45
CA ALA A 132 26.59 6.15 -9.46
C ALA A 132 27.44 4.87 -9.45
N LYS A 133 27.79 4.32 -10.61
CA LYS A 133 28.67 3.15 -10.73
C LYS A 133 30.08 3.36 -10.19
N ALA A 134 30.56 4.60 -10.14
CA ALA A 134 31.87 4.94 -9.58
C ALA A 134 31.89 4.95 -8.04
N ASP A 135 30.71 4.89 -7.39
CA ASP A 135 30.62 4.79 -5.93
C ASP A 135 31.04 3.37 -5.49
N LYS A 136 31.90 3.30 -4.48
CA LYS A 136 32.42 2.03 -3.93
C LYS A 136 31.33 1.13 -3.33
N ASN A 137 30.20 1.71 -2.94
CA ASN A 137 29.08 0.99 -2.34
C ASN A 137 27.99 0.62 -3.38
N PHE A 138 28.20 1.01 -4.64
CA PHE A 138 27.26 0.71 -5.70
C PHE A 138 27.20 -0.80 -5.97
N LYS A 139 25.96 -1.29 -6.16
CA LYS A 139 25.69 -2.67 -6.57
C LYS A 139 25.00 -2.63 -7.94
N ASP A 140 25.42 -3.50 -8.84
CA ASP A 140 24.88 -3.56 -10.21
C ASP A 140 23.34 -3.72 -10.24
N GLU A 141 22.77 -4.40 -9.24
CA GLU A 141 21.33 -4.58 -9.06
C GLU A 141 20.56 -3.27 -8.83
N GLN A 142 21.25 -2.21 -8.41
CA GLN A 142 20.65 -0.88 -8.19
C GLN A 142 20.40 -0.10 -9.48
N LEU A 143 20.99 -0.51 -10.60
CA LEU A 143 20.77 0.13 -11.89
C LEU A 143 20.07 -0.82 -12.85
N VAL A 144 18.82 -0.51 -13.18
CA VAL A 144 18.00 -1.29 -14.08
C VAL A 144 17.79 -0.51 -15.38
N VAL A 145 17.93 -1.17 -16.52
CA VAL A 145 17.63 -0.57 -17.83
C VAL A 145 16.30 -1.14 -18.33
N ARG A 146 15.32 -0.25 -18.55
CA ARG A 146 14.00 -0.60 -19.11
C ARG A 146 13.76 0.23 -20.37
N GLY A 147 13.93 -0.42 -21.53
CA GLY A 147 13.88 0.29 -22.82
C GLY A 147 15.03 1.31 -22.93
N ASP A 148 14.68 2.57 -23.14
CA ASP A 148 15.60 3.70 -23.25
C ASP A 148 15.90 4.39 -21.91
N ARG A 149 15.25 3.95 -20.82
CA ARG A 149 15.38 4.57 -19.50
C ARG A 149 16.34 3.80 -18.60
N ARG A 150 17.17 4.54 -17.92
CA ARG A 150 18.06 4.06 -16.85
C ARG A 150 17.42 4.42 -15.52
N LEU A 151 17.18 3.40 -14.70
CA LEU A 151 16.49 3.49 -13.43
C LEU A 151 17.48 3.17 -12.31
N LEU A 152 17.81 4.18 -11.52
CA LEU A 152 18.70 4.02 -10.36
C LEU A 152 17.85 3.87 -9.10
N GLN A 153 18.01 2.74 -8.41
CA GLN A 153 17.37 2.56 -7.10
C GLN A 153 17.95 3.54 -6.08
N THR A 154 17.11 4.40 -5.55
CA THR A 154 17.49 5.41 -4.55
C THR A 154 17.09 5.01 -3.14
N ALA A 155 15.99 4.27 -3.00
CA ALA A 155 15.51 3.85 -1.69
C ALA A 155 14.64 2.60 -1.76
N GLU A 156 14.49 1.98 -0.59
CA GLU A 156 13.48 0.96 -0.30
C GLU A 156 12.79 1.35 1.01
N ILE A 157 11.48 1.56 0.95
CA ILE A 157 10.65 2.00 2.07
C ILE A 157 9.84 0.79 2.53
N ARG A 158 10.00 0.39 3.78
CA ARG A 158 9.27 -0.74 4.38
C ARG A 158 8.53 -0.29 5.63
N GLY A 159 7.29 -0.75 5.75
CA GLY A 159 6.37 -0.43 6.84
C GLY A 159 5.28 0.54 6.39
N LEU A 160 4.06 0.25 6.84
CA LEU A 160 2.86 1.02 6.47
C LEU A 160 3.01 2.51 6.79
N ASP A 161 3.47 2.83 8.01
CA ASP A 161 3.59 4.22 8.46
C ASP A 161 4.58 5.02 7.60
N LEU A 162 5.71 4.40 7.24
CA LEU A 162 6.72 5.04 6.39
C LEU A 162 6.23 5.23 4.95
N VAL A 163 5.47 4.26 4.42
CA VAL A 163 4.87 4.37 3.08
C VAL A 163 3.81 5.48 3.06
N ILE A 164 2.95 5.57 4.08
CA ILE A 164 1.96 6.63 4.20
C ILE A 164 2.65 8.00 4.34
N GLN A 165 3.67 8.09 5.17
CA GLN A 165 4.43 9.32 5.36
C GLN A 165 5.11 9.78 4.07
N PHE A 166 5.75 8.86 3.36
CA PHE A 166 6.35 9.12 2.04
C PHE A 166 5.31 9.67 1.05
N ASP A 167 4.15 9.02 0.92
CA ASP A 167 3.09 9.43 0.00
C ASP A 167 2.56 10.85 0.33
N GLN A 168 2.36 11.13 1.62
CA GLN A 168 1.95 12.46 2.07
C GLN A 168 2.98 13.53 1.76
N PHE A 169 4.25 13.29 2.05
CA PHE A 169 5.33 14.24 1.76
C PHE A 169 5.53 14.45 0.27
N ALA A 170 5.51 13.39 -0.53
CA ALA A 170 5.64 13.49 -1.98
C ALA A 170 4.51 14.34 -2.58
N LYS A 171 3.26 14.17 -2.12
CA LYS A 171 2.10 14.97 -2.53
C LYS A 171 2.26 16.44 -2.14
N VAL A 172 2.76 16.73 -0.94
CA VAL A 172 3.01 18.11 -0.49
C VAL A 172 4.08 18.77 -1.35
N LEU A 173 5.17 18.08 -1.66
CA LEU A 173 6.23 18.61 -2.53
C LEU A 173 5.71 18.86 -3.95
N GLN A 174 4.92 17.94 -4.50
CA GLN A 174 4.31 18.13 -5.82
C GLN A 174 3.37 19.32 -5.84
N ALA A 175 2.50 19.47 -4.85
CA ALA A 175 1.60 20.63 -4.74
C ALA A 175 2.37 21.95 -4.64
N ARG A 176 3.49 21.99 -3.90
CA ARG A 176 4.35 23.18 -3.83
C ARG A 176 5.01 23.49 -5.16
N ARG A 177 5.49 22.46 -5.88
CA ARG A 177 6.06 22.61 -7.23
C ARG A 177 5.03 23.20 -8.19
N ASP A 178 3.80 22.70 -8.18
CA ASP A 178 2.72 23.19 -9.02
C ASP A 178 2.35 24.63 -8.66
N ALA A 179 2.35 24.99 -7.37
CA ALA A 179 2.15 26.36 -6.91
C ALA A 179 3.28 27.32 -7.40
N VAL A 180 4.53 26.88 -7.39
CA VAL A 180 5.67 27.66 -7.96
C VAL A 180 5.45 27.93 -9.43
N ILE A 181 5.02 26.93 -10.21
CA ILE A 181 4.73 27.08 -11.64
C ILE A 181 3.60 28.10 -11.85
N GLN A 182 2.51 27.97 -11.10
CA GLN A 182 1.36 28.87 -11.19
C GLN A 182 1.72 30.31 -10.80
N LEU A 183 2.45 30.52 -9.70
CA LEU A 183 2.90 31.83 -9.26
C LEU A 183 3.84 32.47 -10.26
N THR A 184 4.73 31.69 -10.89
CA THR A 184 5.61 32.17 -11.95
C THR A 184 4.83 32.64 -13.16
N GLU A 185 3.79 31.93 -13.58
CA GLU A 185 2.92 32.37 -14.69
C GLU A 185 2.09 33.59 -14.33
N LEU A 186 1.58 33.68 -13.09
CA LEU A 186 0.87 34.87 -12.60
C LEU A 186 1.80 36.09 -12.56
N LEU A 187 3.05 35.93 -12.13
CA LEU A 187 4.04 37.01 -12.10
C LEU A 187 4.33 37.57 -13.50
N LYS A 188 4.41 36.70 -14.52
CA LYS A 188 4.59 37.13 -15.93
C LYS A 188 3.42 37.94 -16.47
N ARG A 189 2.19 37.65 -15.98
CA ARG A 189 0.95 38.31 -16.44
C ARG A 189 0.57 39.55 -15.62
N ALA A 190 1.18 39.74 -14.46
CA ALA A 190 0.86 40.88 -13.59
C ALA A 190 1.31 42.19 -14.23
N GLU A 191 0.42 43.16 -14.33
CA GLU A 191 0.70 44.48 -14.88
C GLU A 191 1.09 45.50 -13.78
N LYS A 192 0.40 45.42 -12.64
CA LYS A 192 0.58 46.36 -11.52
C LYS A 192 1.77 45.96 -10.66
N ASP A 193 2.57 46.95 -10.27
CA ASP A 193 3.77 46.69 -9.44
C ASP A 193 3.44 46.17 -8.03
N GLU A 194 2.29 46.56 -7.46
CA GLU A 194 1.81 46.03 -6.18
C GLU A 194 1.53 44.52 -6.29
N ASP A 195 0.86 44.09 -7.36
CA ASP A 195 0.57 42.67 -7.61
C ASP A 195 1.85 41.88 -7.86
N LYS A 196 2.77 42.44 -8.63
CA LYS A 196 4.08 41.81 -8.86
C LYS A 196 4.86 41.60 -7.57
N THR A 197 4.86 42.60 -6.68
CA THR A 197 5.54 42.52 -5.39
C THR A 197 4.91 41.47 -4.50
N ARG A 198 3.58 41.42 -4.41
CA ARG A 198 2.85 40.42 -3.64
C ARG A 198 3.11 39.00 -4.16
N ILE A 199 2.98 38.78 -5.48
CA ILE A 199 3.20 37.49 -6.11
C ILE A 199 4.66 37.04 -5.93
N ARG A 200 5.62 37.94 -6.06
CA ARG A 200 7.04 37.63 -5.86
C ARG A 200 7.31 37.17 -4.42
N THR A 201 6.77 37.86 -3.43
CA THR A 201 6.89 37.45 -2.02
C THR A 201 6.31 36.05 -1.78
N GLN A 202 5.14 35.73 -2.34
CA GLN A 202 4.55 34.40 -2.25
C GLN A 202 5.39 33.32 -2.96
N LEU A 203 5.94 33.65 -4.12
CA LEU A 203 6.82 32.76 -4.89
C LEU A 203 8.08 32.43 -4.10
N ASP A 204 8.74 33.44 -3.53
CA ASP A 204 9.97 33.26 -2.75
C ASP A 204 9.72 32.38 -1.51
N GLN A 205 8.64 32.62 -0.78
CA GLN A 205 8.23 31.78 0.36
C GLN A 205 7.93 30.33 -0.07
N THR A 206 7.24 30.15 -1.19
CA THR A 206 6.89 28.81 -1.69
C THR A 206 8.15 28.06 -2.16
N LEU A 207 9.09 28.75 -2.82
CA LEU A 207 10.38 28.19 -3.22
C LEU A 207 11.24 27.78 -2.02
N GLU A 208 11.29 28.59 -0.97
CA GLU A 208 12.00 28.23 0.27
C GLU A 208 11.44 26.96 0.89
N LEU A 209 10.09 26.88 1.05
CA LEU A 209 9.41 25.70 1.58
C LEU A 209 9.60 24.44 0.68
N LEU A 210 9.61 24.63 -0.64
CA LEU A 210 9.85 23.57 -1.60
C LEU A 210 11.28 23.03 -1.48
N ASN A 211 12.27 23.93 -1.47
CA ASN A 211 13.68 23.56 -1.38
C ASN A 211 14.01 22.86 -0.05
N LYS A 212 13.47 23.39 1.07
CA LYS A 212 13.62 22.77 2.38
C LYS A 212 13.03 21.36 2.42
N GLY A 213 11.78 21.22 2.00
CA GLY A 213 11.11 19.91 1.99
C GLY A 213 11.77 18.92 1.02
N ASN A 214 12.24 19.38 -0.14
CA ASN A 214 12.96 18.54 -1.08
C ASN A 214 14.30 18.03 -0.51
N LYS A 215 15.03 18.88 0.20
CA LYS A 215 16.26 18.47 0.89
C LYS A 215 15.99 17.44 1.97
N GLU A 216 14.98 17.66 2.81
CA GLU A 216 14.57 16.72 3.86
C GLU A 216 14.19 15.34 3.28
N MET A 217 13.44 15.32 2.17
CA MET A 217 13.05 14.06 1.48
C MET A 217 14.24 13.36 0.83
N ALA A 218 15.16 14.12 0.22
CA ALA A 218 16.37 13.56 -0.38
C ALA A 218 17.28 12.90 0.67
N GLU A 219 17.42 13.52 1.84
CA GLU A 219 18.25 13.03 2.94
C GLU A 219 17.60 11.84 3.68
N SER A 220 16.27 11.86 3.87
CA SER A 220 15.57 10.83 4.66
C SER A 220 15.19 9.59 3.87
N VAL A 221 14.74 9.74 2.61
CA VAL A 221 14.20 8.63 1.81
C VAL A 221 14.75 8.57 0.38
N GLY A 222 15.79 9.34 0.06
CA GLY A 222 16.41 9.31 -1.28
C GLY A 222 15.50 9.80 -2.42
N TYR A 223 14.46 10.59 -2.11
CA TYR A 223 13.53 11.13 -3.09
C TYR A 223 13.79 12.63 -3.30
N SER A 224 13.89 13.06 -4.57
CA SER A 224 14.02 14.48 -4.93
C SER A 224 13.12 14.83 -6.11
N ILE A 225 12.41 15.95 -6.03
CA ILE A 225 11.56 16.46 -7.13
C ILE A 225 12.34 16.85 -8.39
N THR A 226 13.67 16.83 -8.36
CA THR A 226 14.53 17.10 -9.52
C THR A 226 14.57 15.94 -10.51
N HIS A 227 14.20 14.74 -10.08
CA HIS A 227 14.15 13.56 -10.92
C HIS A 227 12.70 13.11 -11.16
N ASN A 228 12.48 12.38 -12.24
CA ASN A 228 11.28 11.55 -12.40
C ASN A 228 11.53 10.21 -11.72
N TYR A 229 10.49 9.67 -11.08
CA TYR A 229 10.59 8.40 -10.36
C TYR A 229 9.64 7.36 -10.93
N GLU A 230 10.12 6.11 -10.96
CA GLU A 230 9.25 4.92 -11.01
C GLU A 230 9.18 4.32 -9.61
N VAL A 231 7.97 4.00 -9.18
CA VAL A 231 7.71 3.37 -7.89
C VAL A 231 7.32 1.93 -8.15
N GLU A 232 8.08 0.99 -7.59
CA GLU A 232 7.78 -0.43 -7.65
C GLU A 232 7.18 -0.87 -6.31
N VAL A 233 6.01 -1.53 -6.36
CA VAL A 233 5.38 -2.10 -5.17
C VAL A 233 6.04 -3.44 -4.86
N LEU A 234 6.68 -3.53 -3.70
CA LEU A 234 7.30 -4.76 -3.19
C LEU A 234 6.32 -5.60 -2.38
N GLU A 235 5.43 -4.92 -1.64
CA GLU A 235 4.40 -5.57 -0.85
C GLU A 235 3.16 -4.68 -0.77
N SER A 236 1.99 -5.30 -0.92
CA SER A 236 0.69 -4.66 -0.73
C SER A 236 -0.21 -5.57 0.09
N LYS A 237 -1.11 -4.99 0.87
CA LYS A 237 -2.14 -5.70 1.61
C LYS A 237 -3.50 -5.39 1.02
N PHE A 238 -4.26 -6.44 0.73
CA PHE A 238 -5.68 -6.34 0.45
C PHE A 238 -6.43 -6.36 1.77
N VAL A 239 -7.21 -5.32 2.03
CA VAL A 239 -7.86 -5.11 3.32
C VAL A 239 -9.35 -4.81 3.16
N ILE A 240 -10.11 -5.17 4.18
CA ILE A 240 -11.54 -4.85 4.29
C ILE A 240 -11.73 -3.90 5.46
N LEU A 241 -12.40 -2.77 5.21
CA LEU A 241 -12.78 -1.86 6.28
C LEU A 241 -13.81 -2.51 7.19
N LEU A 242 -13.58 -2.39 8.49
CA LEU A 242 -14.49 -2.88 9.50
C LEU A 242 -15.63 -1.88 9.69
N ASN A 243 -16.85 -2.39 9.78
CA ASN A 243 -17.99 -1.59 10.20
C ASN A 243 -17.96 -1.36 11.72
N GLN A 244 -18.83 -0.47 12.23
CA GLN A 244 -18.82 -0.08 13.65
C GLN A 244 -19.06 -1.28 14.60
N GLU A 245 -19.88 -2.23 14.19
CA GLU A 245 -20.18 -3.42 14.99
C GLU A 245 -18.94 -4.33 15.11
N GLU A 246 -18.26 -4.56 13.99
CA GLU A 246 -17.01 -5.34 13.95
C GLU A 246 -15.89 -4.65 14.74
N VAL A 247 -15.79 -3.31 14.64
CA VAL A 247 -14.84 -2.53 15.44
C VAL A 247 -15.08 -2.73 16.93
N ASN A 248 -16.35 -2.71 17.36
CA ASN A 248 -16.71 -2.94 18.77
C ASN A 248 -16.36 -4.37 19.24
N GLN A 249 -16.46 -5.35 18.36
CA GLN A 249 -16.07 -6.74 18.66
C GLN A 249 -14.55 -6.93 18.79
N VAL A 250 -13.76 -6.27 17.94
CA VAL A 250 -12.29 -6.44 17.93
C VAL A 250 -11.56 -5.52 18.91
N ARG A 251 -12.14 -4.39 19.31
CA ARG A 251 -11.53 -3.43 20.26
C ARG A 251 -11.09 -4.06 21.59
N PRO A 252 -11.89 -4.90 22.27
CA PRO A 252 -11.44 -5.58 23.48
C PRO A 252 -10.28 -6.55 23.24
N LEU A 253 -10.23 -7.18 22.06
CA LEU A 253 -9.14 -8.09 21.70
C LEU A 253 -7.82 -7.33 21.50
N ILE A 254 -7.87 -6.15 20.88
CA ILE A 254 -6.70 -5.26 20.73
C ILE A 254 -6.19 -4.80 22.10
N ALA A 255 -7.10 -4.33 22.99
CA ALA A 255 -6.74 -3.89 24.33
C ALA A 255 -6.08 -5.01 25.14
N ASN A 256 -6.63 -6.21 25.08
CA ASN A 256 -6.05 -7.38 25.77
C ASN A 256 -4.69 -7.79 25.18
N ALA A 257 -4.51 -7.70 23.85
CA ALA A 257 -3.23 -8.00 23.22
C ALA A 257 -2.16 -6.97 23.59
N GLN A 258 -2.51 -5.67 23.63
CA GLN A 258 -1.62 -4.60 24.07
C GLN A 258 -1.22 -4.74 25.55
N GLN A 259 -2.17 -5.09 26.44
CA GLN A 259 -1.87 -5.34 27.85
C GLN A 259 -0.94 -6.54 28.03
N LYS A 260 -1.15 -7.63 27.28
CA LYS A 260 -0.25 -8.79 27.31
C LYS A 260 1.15 -8.46 26.78
N ALA A 261 1.25 -7.67 25.71
CA ALA A 261 2.53 -7.22 25.18
C ALA A 261 3.27 -6.30 26.15
N ALA A 262 2.54 -5.38 26.80
CA ALA A 262 3.11 -4.50 27.84
C ALA A 262 3.58 -5.29 29.07
N ALA A 263 2.82 -6.32 29.50
CA ALA A 263 3.21 -7.19 30.58
C ALA A 263 4.43 -8.07 30.25
N ALA A 264 4.52 -8.55 29.00
CA ALA A 264 5.66 -9.32 28.51
C ALA A 264 6.92 -8.43 28.34
N GLY A 265 6.76 -7.18 27.88
CA GLY A 265 7.84 -6.19 27.75
C GLY A 265 8.38 -5.70 29.09
N ALA A 266 7.56 -5.74 30.14
CA ALA A 266 8.00 -5.42 31.53
C ALA A 266 8.82 -6.56 32.19
N ALA A 267 8.78 -7.77 31.61
CA ALA A 267 9.53 -8.95 32.09
C ALA A 267 10.80 -9.22 31.28
N GLY A 268 11.06 -8.47 30.19
CA GLY A 268 12.25 -8.61 29.35
C GLY A 268 13.07 -7.32 29.33
N GLU A 269 14.40 -7.48 29.52
CA GLU A 269 15.37 -6.38 29.42
C GLU A 269 15.15 -5.54 28.16
N ALA A 270 15.22 -4.21 28.31
CA ALA A 270 15.15 -3.25 27.22
C ALA A 270 16.15 -3.62 26.09
N PRO A 271 15.76 -3.58 24.81
CA PRO A 271 16.69 -3.84 23.73
C PRO A 271 17.80 -2.77 23.76
N LYS A 272 19.03 -3.22 24.01
CA LYS A 272 20.23 -2.40 23.85
C LYS A 272 20.37 -2.03 22.38
N ILE A 273 20.12 -0.76 22.07
CA ILE A 273 20.52 -0.17 20.80
C ILE A 273 22.04 0.00 20.86
N GLU A 274 22.78 -0.92 20.26
CA GLU A 274 24.20 -0.73 20.00
C GLU A 274 24.37 0.36 18.92
N GLN A 275 24.61 1.58 19.36
CA GLN A 275 25.21 2.61 18.53
C GLN A 275 26.66 2.18 18.23
N LYS A 276 26.92 1.72 17.01
CA LYS A 276 28.27 1.63 16.49
C LYS A 276 28.85 3.05 16.38
N ALA A 277 29.62 3.42 17.39
CA ALA A 277 30.45 4.62 17.32
C ALA A 277 31.56 4.37 16.29
N ASP A 278 31.53 5.11 15.19
CA ASP A 278 32.66 5.24 14.29
C ASP A 278 33.85 5.86 15.05
N LYS A 279 34.84 5.02 15.33
CA LYS A 279 36.16 5.51 15.71
C LYS A 279 36.87 6.01 14.47
N LYS A 280 36.98 7.36 14.36
CA LYS A 280 38.03 8.01 13.58
C LYS A 280 39.40 7.57 14.11
N ASN A 281 40.22 7.06 13.24
CA ASN A 281 41.65 7.33 13.17
C ASN A 281 42.09 7.23 11.70
#